data_50963ddac626da62d9502a4a3ed939b1
#
_entry.id   50963ddac626da62d9502a4a3ed939b1
#
_cell.length_a   1.000
_cell.length_b   1.000
_cell.length_c   1.000
_cell.angle_alpha   90.00
_cell.angle_beta   90.00
_cell.angle_gamma   90.00
#
_symmetry.space_group_name_H-M   'P 1'
#
loop_
_entity.id
_entity.type
_entity.pdbx_description
1 polymer ?
#
loop_
_entity_poly.entity_id
_entity_poly.type
_entity_poly.pdbx_seq_one_letter_code
_entity_poly.pdbx_strand_id
1 'polypeptide(L)'
;IPKTGGNTFSGTAFGSTAGKWSQGSNLDEYLKSVGITERPGLIKNWDTNVSIGGPIARDRLWFFNNLRSYGTHQDIPGLYANANALDPTKWNYLKDPTVKARSAGAKKIEAFRLTSQITPKNKLGFYWEYQSNCTGSALVNGNEQCRARGDNWIALGTPTTSPESANMWPEREKITQTTWTSPFTNRVLLEAGFSSFSSKWGGYVPPGSQTGLVAVTEQS
;
A
#
# COMPACT_ATOMS: atom_id res chain seq x y z
N ILE A 1 12.57 12.26 9.62
CA ILE A 1 12.06 13.61 9.96
C ILE A 1 11.42 14.17 8.70
N PRO A 2 10.14 14.59 8.75
CA PRO A 2 9.49 15.21 7.61
C PRO A 2 10.21 16.48 7.18
N LYS A 3 10.32 16.70 5.86
CA LYS A 3 10.92 17.91 5.31
C LYS A 3 10.09 19.16 5.69
N THR A 4 10.73 20.29 5.79
CA THR A 4 10.09 21.60 5.99
C THR A 4 10.23 22.43 4.72
N GLY A 5 9.27 23.31 4.46
CA GLY A 5 9.42 24.35 3.45
C GLY A 5 10.49 25.37 3.85
N GLY A 6 10.98 26.11 2.89
CA GLY A 6 11.94 27.21 3.05
C GLY A 6 11.45 28.49 2.37
N ASN A 7 12.30 29.52 2.30
CA ASN A 7 11.96 30.81 1.68
C ASN A 7 11.95 30.80 0.14
N THR A 8 12.32 29.68 -0.47
CA THR A 8 12.24 29.45 -1.91
C THR A 8 11.34 28.26 -2.19
N PHE A 9 10.57 28.32 -3.27
CA PHE A 9 9.81 27.18 -3.73
C PHE A 9 10.77 26.12 -4.24
N SER A 10 10.55 24.89 -3.81
CA SER A 10 11.28 23.72 -4.29
C SER A 10 10.35 22.52 -4.33
N GLY A 11 10.63 21.60 -5.24
CA GLY A 11 9.85 20.39 -5.38
C GLY A 11 10.63 19.30 -6.07
N THR A 12 10.09 18.10 -5.99
CA THR A 12 10.61 16.93 -6.70
C THR A 12 9.45 16.14 -7.28
N ALA A 13 9.64 15.58 -8.44
CA ALA A 13 8.75 14.60 -9.03
C ALA A 13 9.56 13.35 -9.39
N PHE A 14 9.02 12.21 -9.06
CA PHE A 14 9.60 10.91 -9.36
C PHE A 14 8.50 9.97 -9.86
N GLY A 15 8.83 9.17 -10.85
CA GLY A 15 7.93 8.13 -11.35
C GLY A 15 8.71 6.94 -11.85
N SER A 16 8.28 5.75 -11.48
CA SER A 16 8.77 4.49 -12.02
C SER A 16 7.62 3.53 -12.27
N THR A 17 7.79 2.69 -13.27
CA THR A 17 6.83 1.62 -13.56
C THR A 17 7.56 0.42 -14.14
N ALA A 18 7.05 -0.77 -13.81
CA ALA A 18 7.50 -2.03 -14.35
C ALA A 18 6.30 -2.97 -14.57
N GLY A 19 6.45 -3.91 -15.46
CA GLY A 19 5.40 -4.89 -15.78
C GLY A 19 5.98 -6.11 -16.48
N LYS A 20 5.15 -6.92 -17.11
CA LYS A 20 5.58 -8.11 -17.86
C LYS A 20 6.67 -7.80 -18.89
N TRP A 21 6.61 -6.62 -19.49
CA TRP A 21 7.56 -6.16 -20.51
C TRP A 21 8.98 -5.92 -19.98
N SER A 22 9.13 -5.65 -18.69
CA SER A 22 10.41 -5.38 -18.04
C SER A 22 10.93 -6.55 -17.21
N GLN A 23 10.17 -7.63 -17.12
CA GLN A 23 10.51 -8.79 -16.31
C GLN A 23 11.38 -9.79 -17.07
N GLY A 24 12.61 -9.98 -16.62
CA GLY A 24 13.47 -11.08 -17.07
C GLY A 24 12.97 -12.45 -16.60
N SER A 25 13.58 -13.52 -17.08
CA SER A 25 13.35 -14.88 -16.62
C SER A 25 14.67 -15.55 -16.26
N ASN A 26 14.70 -16.13 -15.07
CA ASN A 26 15.78 -17.00 -14.61
C ASN A 26 15.32 -18.45 -14.47
N LEU A 27 14.18 -18.81 -15.08
CA LEU A 27 13.66 -20.16 -15.09
C LEU A 27 14.45 -21.00 -16.09
N ASP A 28 15.45 -21.71 -15.61
CA ASP A 28 16.34 -22.58 -16.37
C ASP A 28 15.92 -24.07 -16.30
N GLU A 29 16.67 -24.94 -16.96
CA GLU A 29 16.39 -26.37 -17.00
C GLU A 29 16.57 -27.04 -15.63
N TYR A 30 17.50 -26.53 -14.81
CA TYR A 30 17.70 -27.03 -13.45
C TYR A 30 16.47 -26.75 -12.59
N LEU A 31 15.96 -25.53 -12.59
CA LEU A 31 14.76 -25.16 -11.82
C LEU A 31 13.53 -25.97 -12.27
N LYS A 32 13.40 -26.21 -13.58
CA LYS A 32 12.33 -27.07 -14.11
C LYS A 32 12.48 -28.51 -13.64
N SER A 33 13.70 -29.04 -13.60
CA SER A 33 13.95 -30.42 -13.18
C SER A 33 13.61 -30.67 -11.70
N VAL A 34 13.69 -29.64 -10.84
CA VAL A 34 13.28 -29.69 -9.44
C VAL A 34 11.82 -29.29 -9.20
N GLY A 35 11.02 -29.18 -10.28
CA GLY A 35 9.58 -28.97 -10.20
C GLY A 35 9.13 -27.51 -10.24
N ILE A 36 10.02 -26.54 -10.38
CA ILE A 36 9.68 -25.12 -10.54
C ILE A 36 9.38 -24.87 -12.03
N THR A 37 8.11 -24.97 -12.39
CA THR A 37 7.66 -24.82 -13.79
C THR A 37 7.13 -23.46 -14.14
N GLU A 38 6.79 -22.65 -13.14
CA GLU A 38 6.24 -21.30 -13.31
C GLU A 38 7.02 -20.30 -12.48
N ARG A 39 7.11 -19.06 -12.94
CA ARG A 39 7.64 -17.92 -12.22
C ARG A 39 6.54 -16.96 -11.82
N PRO A 40 6.73 -16.13 -10.78
CA PRO A 40 5.82 -15.00 -10.50
C PRO A 40 5.72 -14.11 -11.74
N GLY A 41 4.51 -13.87 -12.21
CA GLY A 41 4.24 -12.96 -13.32
C GLY A 41 4.03 -11.56 -12.79
N LEU A 42 4.98 -10.65 -12.98
CA LEU A 42 4.77 -9.24 -12.63
C LEU A 42 3.72 -8.64 -13.56
N ILE A 43 2.57 -8.27 -13.00
CA ILE A 43 1.51 -7.60 -13.75
C ILE A 43 1.81 -6.12 -13.83
N LYS A 44 2.10 -5.49 -12.68
CA LYS A 44 2.43 -4.08 -12.56
C LYS A 44 3.20 -3.82 -11.28
N ASN A 45 4.17 -2.95 -11.38
CA ASN A 45 4.82 -2.29 -10.24
C ASN A 45 4.90 -0.81 -10.56
N TRP A 46 4.61 0.06 -9.60
CA TRP A 46 4.70 1.50 -9.78
C TRP A 46 5.12 2.18 -8.50
N ASP A 47 5.80 3.29 -8.65
CA ASP A 47 6.09 4.24 -7.58
C ASP A 47 6.09 5.65 -8.18
N THR A 48 5.19 6.49 -7.71
CA THR A 48 5.09 7.89 -8.09
C THR A 48 5.13 8.75 -6.84
N ASN A 49 5.97 9.78 -6.86
CA ASN A 49 6.11 10.70 -5.75
C ASN A 49 6.22 12.12 -6.28
N VAL A 50 5.42 13.03 -5.72
CA VAL A 50 5.49 14.46 -6.00
C VAL A 50 5.54 15.20 -4.68
N SER A 51 6.50 16.09 -4.54
CA SER A 51 6.58 16.96 -3.38
C SER A 51 6.83 18.40 -3.79
N ILE A 52 6.24 19.32 -3.03
CA ILE A 52 6.43 20.75 -3.19
C ILE A 52 6.44 21.44 -1.83
N GLY A 53 7.29 22.42 -1.68
CA GLY A 53 7.36 23.23 -0.49
C GLY A 53 7.86 24.62 -0.81
N GLY A 54 7.53 25.59 0.08
CA GLY A 54 7.93 26.97 -0.10
C GLY A 54 7.27 27.89 0.92
N PRO A 55 7.46 29.19 0.77
CA PRO A 55 6.87 30.19 1.66
C PRO A 55 5.41 30.49 1.25
N ILE A 56 4.51 30.49 2.23
CA ILE A 56 3.22 31.19 2.14
C ILE A 56 3.44 32.67 2.45
N ALA A 57 4.21 32.95 3.51
CA ALA A 57 4.74 34.24 3.83
C ALA A 57 6.22 34.10 4.15
N ARG A 58 7.08 34.82 3.43
CA ARG A 58 8.53 34.76 3.63
C ARG A 58 8.89 35.07 5.09
N ASP A 59 9.87 34.33 5.63
CA ASP A 59 10.39 34.42 6.98
C ASP A 59 9.37 34.16 8.11
N ARG A 60 8.12 33.78 7.75
CA ARG A 60 7.04 33.62 8.74
C ARG A 60 6.27 32.31 8.61
N LEU A 61 5.91 31.91 7.40
CA LEU A 61 5.03 30.77 7.20
C LEU A 61 5.45 29.98 5.97
N TRP A 62 5.72 28.72 6.18
CA TRP A 62 6.13 27.80 5.13
C TRP A 62 5.23 26.56 5.11
N PHE A 63 5.09 25.99 3.94
CA PHE A 63 4.43 24.71 3.76
C PHE A 63 5.36 23.70 3.09
N PHE A 64 5.03 22.44 3.27
CA PHE A 64 5.57 21.32 2.52
C PHE A 64 4.44 20.31 2.32
N ASN A 65 4.27 19.83 1.08
CA ASN A 65 3.31 18.81 0.73
C ASN A 65 4.03 17.64 0.03
N ASN A 66 3.58 16.43 0.27
CA ASN A 66 4.07 15.23 -0.39
C ASN A 66 2.89 14.31 -0.73
N LEU A 67 2.87 13.85 -1.98
CA LEU A 67 1.90 12.86 -2.48
C LEU A 67 2.69 11.70 -3.05
N ARG A 68 2.46 10.49 -2.56
CA ARG A 68 3.07 9.27 -3.08
C ARG A 68 2.03 8.19 -3.32
N SER A 69 2.17 7.48 -4.44
CA SER A 69 1.40 6.28 -4.75
C SER A 69 2.34 5.21 -5.25
N TYR A 70 2.36 4.06 -4.60
CA TYR A 70 3.16 2.94 -5.03
C TYR A 70 2.45 1.61 -4.78
N GLY A 71 2.89 0.58 -5.48
CA GLY A 71 2.31 -0.74 -5.31
C GLY A 71 2.90 -1.77 -6.26
N THR A 72 2.47 -3.01 -6.05
CA THR A 72 2.84 -4.14 -6.89
C THR A 72 1.67 -5.08 -7.06
N HIS A 73 1.51 -5.62 -8.28
CA HIS A 73 0.58 -6.69 -8.61
C HIS A 73 1.35 -7.80 -9.33
N GLN A 74 1.16 -9.03 -8.87
CA GLN A 74 1.83 -10.18 -9.46
C GLN A 74 0.98 -11.44 -9.40
N ASP A 75 1.15 -12.32 -10.37
CA ASP A 75 0.58 -13.67 -10.32
C ASP A 75 1.35 -14.52 -9.32
N ILE A 76 0.66 -15.43 -8.63
CA ILE A 76 1.26 -16.43 -7.75
C ILE A 76 1.47 -17.73 -8.55
N PRO A 77 2.70 -18.22 -8.65
CA PRO A 77 2.98 -19.45 -9.37
C PRO A 77 2.26 -20.65 -8.76
N GLY A 78 1.71 -21.50 -9.62
CA GLY A 78 1.13 -22.77 -9.21
C GLY A 78 -0.20 -22.68 -8.45
N LEU A 79 -0.66 -21.49 -8.07
CA LEU A 79 -1.89 -21.32 -7.31
C LEU A 79 -3.03 -20.83 -8.22
N TYR A 80 -4.12 -21.60 -8.23
CA TYR A 80 -5.31 -21.35 -9.05
C TYR A 80 -6.58 -21.55 -8.19
N ALA A 81 -7.71 -21.03 -8.66
CA ALA A 81 -8.98 -21.31 -8.03
C ALA A 81 -9.35 -22.80 -8.11
N ASN A 82 -10.16 -23.25 -7.16
CA ASN A 82 -10.71 -24.58 -7.15
C ASN A 82 -12.08 -24.58 -7.84
N ALA A 83 -12.18 -25.22 -9.00
CA ALA A 83 -13.44 -25.33 -9.72
C ALA A 83 -14.54 -26.09 -8.95
N ASN A 84 -14.16 -26.87 -7.93
CA ASN A 84 -15.07 -27.58 -7.05
C ASN A 84 -15.44 -26.81 -5.77
N ALA A 85 -14.95 -25.60 -5.57
CA ALA A 85 -15.11 -24.87 -4.31
C ALA A 85 -16.58 -24.63 -3.89
N LEU A 86 -17.50 -24.60 -4.84
CA LEU A 86 -18.94 -24.39 -4.61
C LEU A 86 -19.74 -25.68 -4.46
N ASP A 87 -19.14 -26.83 -4.70
CA ASP A 87 -19.82 -28.11 -4.63
C ASP A 87 -19.50 -28.82 -3.32
N PRO A 88 -20.43 -28.82 -2.33
CA PRO A 88 -20.19 -29.41 -1.01
C PRO A 88 -20.05 -30.96 -1.08
N THR A 89 -20.31 -31.58 -2.23
CA THR A 89 -20.15 -33.01 -2.42
C THR A 89 -18.78 -33.38 -2.96
N LYS A 90 -17.99 -32.37 -3.40
CA LYS A 90 -16.66 -32.57 -3.99
C LYS A 90 -15.58 -31.99 -3.10
N TRP A 91 -14.82 -32.85 -2.46
CA TRP A 91 -13.75 -32.47 -1.52
C TRP A 91 -12.36 -32.41 -2.15
N ASN A 92 -12.24 -32.82 -3.43
CA ASN A 92 -10.98 -32.79 -4.16
C ASN A 92 -10.77 -31.43 -4.84
N TYR A 93 -9.54 -30.96 -4.81
CA TYR A 93 -9.13 -29.80 -5.58
C TYR A 93 -9.16 -30.10 -7.08
N LEU A 94 -9.87 -29.27 -7.82
CA LEU A 94 -9.85 -29.26 -9.28
C LEU A 94 -9.38 -27.86 -9.75
N LYS A 95 -8.18 -27.83 -10.30
CA LYS A 95 -7.57 -26.58 -10.79
C LYS A 95 -8.44 -25.94 -11.87
N ASP A 96 -8.81 -24.68 -11.65
CA ASP A 96 -9.37 -23.82 -12.69
C ASP A 96 -8.25 -23.00 -13.35
N PRO A 97 -7.78 -23.37 -14.55
CA PRO A 97 -6.68 -22.70 -15.21
C PRO A 97 -7.01 -21.26 -15.66
N THR A 98 -8.28 -20.90 -15.66
CA THR A 98 -8.75 -19.57 -16.08
C THR A 98 -8.64 -18.54 -14.97
N VAL A 99 -8.59 -18.99 -13.68
CA VAL A 99 -8.56 -18.12 -12.50
C VAL A 99 -7.28 -18.35 -11.72
N LYS A 100 -6.24 -17.64 -12.10
CA LYS A 100 -4.93 -17.68 -11.43
C LYS A 100 -4.94 -16.77 -10.20
N ALA A 101 -4.33 -17.26 -9.12
CA ALA A 101 -4.16 -16.49 -7.92
C ALA A 101 -3.20 -15.32 -8.14
N ARG A 102 -3.49 -14.19 -7.49
CA ARG A 102 -2.73 -12.96 -7.62
C ARG A 102 -2.49 -12.33 -6.26
N SER A 103 -1.33 -11.73 -6.09
CA SER A 103 -0.99 -10.88 -4.95
C SER A 103 -0.96 -9.44 -5.40
N ALA A 104 -1.61 -8.57 -4.65
CA ALA A 104 -1.64 -7.15 -4.92
C ALA A 104 -1.47 -6.35 -3.63
N GLY A 105 -0.71 -5.28 -3.72
CA GLY A 105 -0.57 -4.29 -2.66
C GLY A 105 -0.46 -2.90 -3.27
N ALA A 106 -1.17 -1.94 -2.70
CA ALA A 106 -1.11 -0.55 -3.12
C ALA A 106 -1.15 0.38 -1.90
N LYS A 107 -0.32 1.40 -1.90
CA LYS A 107 -0.29 2.41 -0.85
C LYS A 107 -0.32 3.81 -1.44
N LYS A 108 -1.12 4.68 -0.82
CA LYS A 108 -1.13 6.12 -1.08
C LYS A 108 -0.80 6.85 0.20
N ILE A 109 0.05 7.84 0.09
CA ILE A 109 0.47 8.69 1.20
C ILE A 109 0.23 10.14 0.79
N GLU A 110 -0.48 10.87 1.64
CA GLU A 110 -0.67 12.31 1.54
C GLU A 110 -0.12 12.93 2.83
N ALA A 111 0.89 13.76 2.70
CA ALA A 111 1.50 14.42 3.84
C ALA A 111 1.55 15.94 3.63
N PHE A 112 1.20 16.66 4.67
CA PHE A 112 1.19 18.10 4.67
C PHE A 112 1.86 18.62 5.94
N ARG A 113 2.70 19.63 5.79
CA ARG A 113 3.37 20.30 6.90
C ARG A 113 3.24 21.82 6.77
N LEU A 114 2.89 22.46 7.87
CA LEU A 114 3.02 23.89 8.07
C LEU A 114 4.09 24.17 9.12
N THR A 115 4.84 25.21 8.90
CA THR A 115 5.81 25.73 9.87
C THR A 115 5.64 27.23 9.95
N SER A 116 5.42 27.76 11.14
CA SER A 116 5.20 29.19 11.36
C SER A 116 6.19 29.76 12.40
N GLN A 117 6.83 30.84 12.05
CA GLN A 117 7.57 31.67 12.96
C GLN A 117 6.63 32.78 13.45
N ILE A 118 5.92 32.55 14.57
CA ILE A 118 4.90 33.45 15.09
C ILE A 118 5.54 34.74 15.64
N THR A 119 6.62 34.58 16.38
CA THR A 119 7.47 35.66 16.87
C THR A 119 8.94 35.25 16.66
N PRO A 120 9.90 36.17 16.80
CA PRO A 120 11.33 35.82 16.70
C PRO A 120 11.76 34.68 17.63
N LYS A 121 11.02 34.43 18.71
CA LYS A 121 11.31 33.37 19.66
C LYS A 121 10.36 32.17 19.57
N ASN A 122 9.20 32.30 18.94
CA ASN A 122 8.20 31.23 18.94
C ASN A 122 7.99 30.63 17.56
N LYS A 123 8.26 29.35 17.43
CA LYS A 123 8.07 28.59 16.23
C LYS A 123 7.02 27.49 16.47
N LEU A 124 6.02 27.40 15.60
CA LEU A 124 5.05 26.32 15.59
C LEU A 124 5.25 25.44 14.34
N GLY A 125 5.08 24.14 14.53
CA GLY A 125 5.01 23.16 13.47
C GLY A 125 3.70 22.38 13.55
N PHE A 126 3.08 22.18 12.42
CA PHE A 126 1.94 21.27 12.25
C PHE A 126 2.28 20.27 11.16
N TYR A 127 2.05 19.00 11.42
CA TYR A 127 2.20 17.91 10.47
C TYR A 127 0.94 17.05 10.47
N TRP A 128 0.47 16.74 9.29
CA TRP A 128 -0.61 15.82 9.06
C TRP A 128 -0.20 14.83 7.96
N GLU A 129 -0.48 13.56 8.18
CA GLU A 129 -0.28 12.52 7.19
C GLU A 129 -1.48 11.59 7.18
N TYR A 130 -1.89 11.24 5.99
CA TYR A 130 -2.89 10.22 5.74
C TYR A 130 -2.30 9.15 4.83
N GLN A 131 -2.41 7.91 5.27
CA GLN A 131 -2.00 6.75 4.50
C GLN A 131 -3.23 5.88 4.23
N SER A 132 -3.38 5.47 2.98
CA SER A 132 -4.35 4.45 2.56
C SER A 132 -3.55 3.29 1.97
N ASN A 133 -3.60 2.17 2.65
CA ASN A 133 -2.96 0.94 2.24
C ASN A 133 -4.03 -0.09 1.89
N CYS A 134 -3.79 -0.90 0.89
CA CYS A 134 -4.62 -2.04 0.57
C CYS A 134 -3.77 -3.21 0.12
N THR A 135 -3.89 -4.31 0.83
CA THR A 135 -3.16 -5.53 0.56
C THR A 135 -4.14 -6.64 0.26
N GLY A 136 -3.78 -7.50 -0.65
CA GLY A 136 -4.47 -8.76 -0.87
C GLY A 136 -5.45 -8.79 -2.02
N SER A 137 -5.73 -7.69 -2.73
CA SER A 137 -6.71 -7.74 -3.81
C SER A 137 -6.11 -7.70 -5.18
N ALA A 138 -6.59 -8.57 -6.06
CA ALA A 138 -6.33 -8.51 -7.48
C ALA A 138 -7.63 -8.57 -8.25
N LEU A 139 -7.69 -7.83 -9.33
CA LEU A 139 -8.85 -7.73 -10.16
C LEU A 139 -8.91 -8.75 -11.25
N VAL A 140 -10.10 -9.22 -11.52
CA VAL A 140 -10.40 -10.02 -12.69
C VAL A 140 -10.42 -9.16 -13.97
N ASN A 141 -10.71 -7.87 -13.88
CA ASN A 141 -10.95 -7.01 -15.04
C ASN A 141 -10.00 -5.80 -15.17
N GLY A 142 -8.78 -5.89 -14.66
CA GLY A 142 -7.78 -4.83 -14.86
C GLY A 142 -7.96 -3.55 -14.04
N ASN A 143 -9.01 -3.44 -13.25
CA ASN A 143 -9.22 -2.31 -12.34
C ASN A 143 -8.46 -2.52 -11.05
N GLU A 144 -7.37 -1.86 -10.86
CA GLU A 144 -6.39 -2.03 -9.79
C GLU A 144 -6.72 -1.27 -8.51
N GLN A 145 -7.96 -1.05 -8.23
CA GLN A 145 -8.33 -0.26 -7.06
C GLN A 145 -8.80 -1.15 -5.92
N CYS A 146 -8.17 -1.03 -4.77
CA CYS A 146 -8.63 -1.56 -3.51
C CYS A 146 -9.94 -0.88 -3.06
N ARG A 147 -10.91 -0.77 -3.93
CA ARG A 147 -12.22 -0.22 -3.63
C ARG A 147 -13.26 -1.30 -3.86
N ALA A 148 -13.99 -1.63 -2.82
CA ALA A 148 -15.21 -2.41 -2.88
C ALA A 148 -16.28 -1.61 -3.68
N ARG A 149 -16.19 -1.58 -4.98
CA ARG A 149 -17.21 -1.06 -5.88
C ARG A 149 -17.40 -2.01 -7.04
N GLY A 150 -18.25 -3.01 -6.83
CA GLY A 150 -18.94 -3.71 -7.88
C GLY A 150 -18.11 -4.56 -8.86
N ASP A 151 -16.81 -4.55 -8.72
CA ASP A 151 -15.90 -5.28 -9.59
C ASP A 151 -15.53 -6.62 -8.94
N ASN A 152 -15.40 -7.65 -9.73
CA ASN A 152 -15.01 -8.99 -9.29
C ASN A 152 -13.58 -8.98 -8.76
N TRP A 153 -13.41 -8.85 -7.46
CA TRP A 153 -12.13 -8.85 -6.78
C TRP A 153 -11.75 -10.27 -6.39
N ILE A 154 -10.60 -10.73 -6.82
CA ILE A 154 -9.95 -11.89 -6.24
C ILE A 154 -8.83 -11.38 -5.36
N ALA A 155 -9.00 -11.52 -4.06
CA ALA A 155 -8.06 -11.04 -3.09
C ALA A 155 -7.16 -12.17 -2.60
N LEU A 156 -5.97 -11.81 -2.14
CA LEU A 156 -5.03 -12.76 -1.58
C LEU A 156 -4.40 -12.21 -0.32
N GLY A 157 -4.56 -12.95 0.74
CA GLY A 157 -3.79 -12.70 1.96
C GLY A 157 -2.37 -13.24 1.84
N THR A 158 -2.21 -14.47 1.41
CA THR A 158 -0.93 -15.18 1.41
C THR A 158 -0.79 -16.06 0.17
N PRO A 159 0.44 -16.50 -0.18
CA PRO A 159 0.68 -17.46 -1.27
C PRO A 159 0.01 -18.83 -1.09
N THR A 160 -0.51 -19.10 0.10
CA THR A 160 -1.18 -20.36 0.44
C THR A 160 -2.70 -20.26 0.50
N THR A 161 -3.25 -19.07 0.30
CA THR A 161 -4.71 -18.85 0.34
C THR A 161 -5.29 -19.02 -1.06
N SER A 162 -6.28 -19.87 -1.19
CA SER A 162 -6.98 -20.05 -2.46
C SER A 162 -7.76 -18.79 -2.86
N PRO A 163 -7.87 -18.48 -4.16
CA PRO A 163 -8.55 -17.26 -4.64
C PRO A 163 -9.99 -17.13 -4.15
N GLU A 164 -10.71 -18.21 -4.05
CA GLU A 164 -12.12 -18.24 -3.60
C GLU A 164 -12.30 -17.91 -2.13
N SER A 165 -11.27 -18.09 -1.30
CA SER A 165 -11.27 -17.75 0.14
C SER A 165 -10.46 -16.51 0.49
N ALA A 166 -10.04 -15.78 -0.51
CA ALA A 166 -9.17 -14.64 -0.35
C ALA A 166 -9.81 -13.47 0.40
N ASN A 167 -8.98 -12.67 1.07
CA ASN A 167 -9.37 -11.49 1.82
C ASN A 167 -8.68 -10.24 1.33
N MET A 168 -9.34 -9.11 1.52
CA MET A 168 -8.82 -7.78 1.26
C MET A 168 -8.61 -7.06 2.60
N TRP A 169 -7.47 -6.41 2.76
CA TRP A 169 -7.11 -5.67 3.97
C TRP A 169 -6.89 -4.19 3.63
N PRO A 170 -7.96 -3.39 3.58
CA PRO A 170 -7.82 -1.95 3.49
C PRO A 170 -7.45 -1.38 4.85
N GLU A 171 -6.37 -0.64 4.88
CA GLU A 171 -5.86 0.02 6.07
C GLU A 171 -5.84 1.53 5.85
N ARG A 172 -6.20 2.28 6.87
CA ARG A 172 -6.17 3.74 6.87
C ARG A 172 -5.49 4.23 8.12
N GLU A 173 -4.44 4.98 7.94
CA GLU A 173 -3.66 5.55 9.03
C GLU A 173 -3.69 7.06 8.95
N LYS A 174 -3.74 7.69 10.10
CA LYS A 174 -3.61 9.14 10.26
C LYS A 174 -2.58 9.45 11.31
N ILE A 175 -1.69 10.37 10.99
CA ILE A 175 -0.73 10.95 11.93
C ILE A 175 -1.00 12.45 11.97
N THR A 176 -1.12 12.99 13.17
CA THR A 176 -1.20 14.44 13.38
C THR A 176 -0.20 14.81 14.46
N GLN A 177 0.64 15.80 14.18
CA GLN A 177 1.64 16.27 15.13
C GLN A 177 1.63 17.80 15.16
N THR A 178 1.74 18.35 16.36
CA THR A 178 1.94 19.78 16.57
C THR A 178 3.14 19.95 17.49
N THR A 179 4.01 20.86 17.14
CA THR A 179 5.22 21.16 17.91
C THR A 179 5.33 22.66 18.16
N TRP A 180 5.78 23.03 19.34
CA TRP A 180 6.13 24.39 19.70
C TRP A 180 7.55 24.42 20.24
N THR A 181 8.33 25.38 19.77
CA THR A 181 9.72 25.57 20.19
C THR A 181 9.94 27.02 20.48
N SER A 182 10.56 27.32 21.64
CA SER A 182 10.86 28.68 22.06
C SER A 182 12.18 28.78 22.82
N PRO A 183 13.21 29.44 22.30
CA PRO A 183 14.40 29.79 23.07
C PRO A 183 14.02 30.82 24.13
N PHE A 184 13.84 30.35 25.37
CA PHE A 184 13.47 31.22 26.52
C PHE A 184 14.63 32.13 26.93
N THR A 185 15.83 31.55 26.98
CA THR A 185 17.08 32.29 27.20
C THR A 185 18.16 31.76 26.23
N ASN A 186 19.35 32.39 26.25
CA ASN A 186 20.49 31.87 25.47
C ASN A 186 20.98 30.48 25.92
N ARG A 187 20.46 29.95 27.03
CA ARG A 187 20.85 28.66 27.60
C ARG A 187 19.66 27.71 27.80
N VAL A 188 18.44 28.20 27.64
CA VAL A 188 17.22 27.40 27.89
C VAL A 188 16.33 27.41 26.65
N LEU A 189 16.09 26.27 26.10
CA LEU A 189 15.13 26.00 25.04
C LEU A 189 13.91 25.30 25.65
N LEU A 190 12.74 25.84 25.36
CA LEU A 190 11.46 25.18 25.71
C LEU A 190 10.89 24.53 24.46
N GLU A 191 10.46 23.31 24.62
CA GLU A 191 9.79 22.55 23.57
C GLU A 191 8.55 21.86 24.13
N ALA A 192 7.48 21.90 23.38
CA ALA A 192 6.27 21.15 23.67
C ALA A 192 5.74 20.53 22.38
N GLY A 193 5.12 19.36 22.48
CA GLY A 193 4.58 18.68 21.33
C GLY A 193 3.37 17.82 21.69
N PHE A 194 2.51 17.69 20.71
CA PHE A 194 1.40 16.73 20.73
C PHE A 194 1.46 15.87 19.48
N SER A 195 1.22 14.58 19.64
CA SER A 195 1.14 13.63 18.53
C SER A 195 -0.05 12.70 18.72
N SER A 196 -0.78 12.47 17.64
CA SER A 196 -1.87 11.51 17.59
C SER A 196 -1.66 10.58 16.41
N PHE A 197 -1.83 9.29 16.65
CA PHE A 197 -1.86 8.26 15.63
C PHE A 197 -3.18 7.51 15.72
N SER A 198 -3.83 7.30 14.60
CA SER A 198 -5.00 6.44 14.50
C SER A 198 -4.87 5.51 13.31
N SER A 199 -5.12 4.23 13.53
CA SER A 199 -5.19 3.22 12.47
C SER A 199 -6.56 2.57 12.46
N LYS A 200 -7.11 2.40 11.26
CA LYS A 200 -8.33 1.63 11.04
C LYS A 200 -8.00 0.56 10.01
N TRP A 201 -8.09 -0.68 10.43
CA TRP A 201 -7.84 -1.84 9.57
C TRP A 201 -8.88 -2.92 9.81
N GLY A 202 -8.99 -3.87 8.89
CA GLY A 202 -9.88 -5.03 8.99
C GLY A 202 -9.85 -5.84 7.72
N GLY A 203 -10.15 -7.13 7.83
CA GLY A 203 -10.34 -8.02 6.70
C GLY A 203 -11.75 -7.83 6.12
N TYR A 204 -11.83 -7.77 4.81
CA TYR A 204 -13.08 -7.74 4.08
C TYR A 204 -13.11 -8.88 3.09
N VAL A 205 -14.25 -9.53 2.98
CA VAL A 205 -14.49 -10.54 1.95
C VAL A 205 -14.83 -9.79 0.66
N PRO A 206 -14.01 -9.88 -0.39
CA PRO A 206 -14.31 -9.20 -1.63
C PRO A 206 -15.46 -9.88 -2.36
N PRO A 207 -16.16 -9.15 -3.25
CA PRO A 207 -17.19 -9.72 -4.09
C PRO A 207 -16.63 -10.88 -4.93
N GLY A 208 -17.33 -12.00 -4.96
CA GLY A 208 -16.91 -13.23 -5.65
C GLY A 208 -16.11 -14.22 -4.80
N SER A 209 -15.69 -13.83 -3.59
CA SER A 209 -15.16 -14.78 -2.62
C SER A 209 -16.29 -15.61 -1.99
N GLN A 210 -15.97 -16.85 -1.71
CA GLN A 210 -16.90 -17.78 -1.09
C GLN A 210 -16.88 -17.60 0.43
N THR A 211 -18.04 -17.40 1.01
CA THR A 211 -18.24 -17.44 2.46
C THR A 211 -18.78 -18.81 2.86
N GLY A 212 -18.29 -19.36 3.94
CA GLY A 212 -18.73 -20.67 4.43
C GLY A 212 -17.92 -21.86 3.93
N LEU A 213 -16.77 -21.60 3.29
CA LEU A 213 -15.81 -22.66 2.97
C LEU A 213 -15.25 -23.26 4.26
N VAL A 214 -15.18 -24.58 4.32
CA VAL A 214 -14.49 -25.30 5.40
C VAL A 214 -13.00 -25.33 5.07
N ALA A 215 -12.17 -24.86 6.01
CA ALA A 215 -10.74 -24.98 5.86
C ALA A 215 -10.33 -26.45 5.95
N VAL A 216 -9.65 -26.93 4.92
CA VAL A 216 -9.07 -28.28 4.88
C VAL A 216 -7.55 -28.13 4.92
N THR A 217 -6.93 -28.79 5.90
CA THR A 217 -5.47 -28.89 6.00
C THR A 217 -5.09 -30.33 5.76
N GLU A 218 -4.35 -30.59 4.69
CA GLU A 218 -3.74 -31.88 4.47
C GLU A 218 -2.52 -32.03 5.37
N GLN A 219 -2.49 -33.11 6.14
CA GLN A 219 -1.31 -33.51 6.92
C GLN A 219 -0.51 -34.48 6.06
N SER A 220 0.65 -34.05 5.60
CA SER A 220 1.61 -34.89 4.88
C SER A 220 2.46 -35.71 5.87
#